data_2ee812f92b92fd0b16f8a1ed2a0b586a
#
_entry.id   2ee812f92b92fd0b16f8a1ed2a0b586a
#
_cell.length_a   1.000
_cell.length_b   1.000
_cell.length_c   1.000
_cell.angle_alpha   90.00
_cell.angle_beta   90.00
_cell.angle_gamma   90.00
#
_symmetry.space_group_name_H-M   'P 1'
#
loop_
_entity.id
_entity.type
_entity.pdbx_description
1 polymer ?
#
loop_
_entity_poly.entity_id
_entity_poly.type
_entity_poly.pdbx_seq_one_letter_code
_entity_poly.pdbx_strand_id
1 'polypeptide(L)'
;MASLNEIAYSFAESIGKSDDIALVRRIKFAVKYYRALFIRQDFEKNPLSRDLLQRYVDELIKVDELDSVCVTAGCEVLRTKNKVPKPVRLKGSLFFRVGTVRLYNPAWKEVDLGELKYQKYNKFTSKETFWYYINDYIYIITKKKFKYISITGVGLDPKEWHDKCINSTACVSDDDEFPIAPDYLARILMGMKNSELAIQV
;
A
#
# COMPACT_ATOMS: atom_id res chain seq x y z
N MET A 1 -2.19 19.22 9.15
CA MET A 1 -3.14 18.57 8.21
C MET A 1 -4.33 18.09 9.01
N ALA A 2 -5.50 17.98 8.39
CA ALA A 2 -6.70 17.56 9.12
C ALA A 2 -6.69 16.06 9.41
N SER A 3 -7.29 15.65 10.53
CA SER A 3 -7.49 14.24 10.85
C SER A 3 -8.64 13.64 10.04
N LEU A 4 -8.71 12.31 9.96
CA LEU A 4 -9.81 11.65 9.25
C LEU A 4 -11.16 11.92 9.95
N ASN A 5 -11.15 12.06 11.28
CA ASN A 5 -12.31 12.43 12.06
C ASN A 5 -12.76 13.86 11.73
N GLU A 6 -11.85 14.83 11.77
CA GLU A 6 -12.17 16.23 11.44
C GLU A 6 -12.80 16.35 10.04
N ILE A 7 -12.23 15.69 9.04
CA ILE A 7 -12.75 15.69 7.67
C ILE A 7 -14.18 15.11 7.64
N ALA A 8 -14.39 13.97 8.31
CA ALA A 8 -15.68 13.29 8.28
C ALA A 8 -16.77 14.07 9.02
N TYR A 9 -16.48 14.60 10.20
CA TYR A 9 -17.44 15.38 10.98
C TYR A 9 -17.75 16.73 10.32
N SER A 10 -16.75 17.45 9.81
CA SER A 10 -16.95 18.71 9.07
C SER A 10 -17.86 18.50 7.85
N PHE A 11 -17.69 17.40 7.13
CA PHE A 11 -18.58 17.08 6.01
C PHE A 11 -19.99 16.72 6.49
N ALA A 12 -20.13 15.89 7.53
CA ALA A 12 -21.44 15.54 8.12
C ALA A 12 -22.19 16.77 8.63
N GLU A 13 -21.48 17.71 9.26
CA GLU A 13 -22.01 18.99 9.70
C GLU A 13 -22.48 19.85 8.52
N SER A 14 -21.73 19.88 7.42
CA SER A 14 -22.10 20.64 6.21
C SER A 14 -23.42 20.19 5.57
N ILE A 15 -23.87 18.97 5.89
CA ILE A 15 -25.16 18.41 5.44
C ILE A 15 -26.20 18.30 6.58
N GLY A 16 -25.88 18.89 7.75
CA GLY A 16 -26.81 18.93 8.90
C GLY A 16 -27.05 17.58 9.59
N LYS A 17 -26.13 16.61 9.46
CA LYS A 17 -26.28 15.25 10.00
C LYS A 17 -25.05 14.81 10.82
N SER A 18 -24.49 15.69 11.63
CA SER A 18 -23.30 15.41 12.46
C SER A 18 -23.48 14.27 13.47
N ASP A 19 -24.72 14.03 13.91
CA ASP A 19 -25.04 13.03 14.94
C ASP A 19 -25.23 11.61 14.37
N ASP A 20 -25.28 11.47 13.04
CA ASP A 20 -25.43 10.17 12.39
C ASP A 20 -24.09 9.44 12.29
N ILE A 21 -23.81 8.58 13.27
CA ILE A 21 -22.58 7.77 13.36
C ILE A 21 -22.44 6.84 12.13
N ALA A 22 -23.55 6.32 11.59
CA ALA A 22 -23.49 5.45 10.41
C ALA A 22 -23.06 6.22 9.18
N LEU A 23 -23.56 7.44 9.02
CA LEU A 23 -23.17 8.35 7.96
C LEU A 23 -21.69 8.75 8.09
N VAL A 24 -21.23 9.11 9.30
CA VAL A 24 -19.80 9.43 9.54
C VAL A 24 -18.88 8.27 9.14
N ARG A 25 -19.24 7.03 9.44
CA ARG A 25 -18.48 5.84 9.01
C ARG A 25 -18.44 5.70 7.48
N ARG A 26 -19.56 5.93 6.79
CA ARG A 26 -19.62 5.94 5.32
C ARG A 26 -18.77 7.03 4.73
N ILE A 27 -18.78 8.22 5.30
CA ILE A 27 -17.94 9.34 4.89
C ILE A 27 -16.45 8.98 5.01
N LYS A 28 -16.02 8.41 6.14
CA LYS A 28 -14.63 7.96 6.33
C LYS A 28 -14.20 6.96 5.26
N PHE A 29 -15.06 6.00 4.95
CA PHE A 29 -14.80 5.03 3.88
C PHE A 29 -14.69 5.73 2.53
N ALA A 30 -15.61 6.64 2.21
CA ALA A 30 -15.62 7.40 0.97
C ALA A 30 -14.36 8.27 0.83
N VAL A 31 -13.92 8.93 1.89
CA VAL A 31 -12.67 9.72 1.91
C VAL A 31 -11.47 8.86 1.53
N LYS A 32 -11.32 7.67 2.13
CA LYS A 32 -10.24 6.74 1.80
C LYS A 32 -10.32 6.26 0.34
N TYR A 33 -11.51 5.93 -0.13
CA TYR A 33 -11.76 5.47 -1.50
C TYR A 33 -11.44 6.55 -2.54
N TYR A 34 -11.99 7.75 -2.39
CA TYR A 34 -11.73 8.85 -3.32
C TYR A 34 -10.29 9.33 -3.28
N ARG A 35 -9.65 9.31 -2.10
CA ARG A 35 -8.20 9.55 -1.99
C ARG A 35 -7.41 8.59 -2.89
N ALA A 36 -7.66 7.30 -2.76
CA ALA A 36 -6.98 6.28 -3.56
C ALA A 36 -7.25 6.46 -5.07
N LEU A 37 -8.50 6.78 -5.43
CA LEU A 37 -8.90 7.00 -6.81
C LEU A 37 -8.17 8.21 -7.44
N PHE A 38 -8.16 9.36 -6.75
CA PHE A 38 -7.51 10.56 -7.26
C PHE A 38 -6.00 10.44 -7.30
N ILE A 39 -5.38 9.83 -6.30
CA ILE A 39 -3.93 9.55 -6.34
C ILE A 39 -3.60 8.69 -7.57
N ARG A 40 -4.38 7.65 -7.83
CA ARG A 40 -4.18 6.80 -9.00
C ARG A 40 -4.29 7.60 -10.30
N GLN A 41 -5.34 8.42 -10.45
CA GLN A 41 -5.56 9.24 -11.65
C GLN A 41 -4.43 10.25 -11.89
N ASP A 42 -3.98 10.92 -10.81
CA ASP A 42 -2.94 11.93 -10.93
C ASP A 42 -1.56 11.29 -11.12
N PHE A 43 -1.31 10.13 -10.54
CA PHE A 43 -0.09 9.38 -10.77
C PHE A 43 0.02 8.85 -12.21
N GLU A 44 -1.10 8.54 -12.85
CA GLU A 44 -1.14 8.19 -14.28
C GLU A 44 -0.74 9.37 -15.17
N LYS A 45 -1.13 10.60 -14.78
CA LYS A 45 -0.81 11.84 -15.50
C LYS A 45 0.59 12.37 -15.18
N ASN A 46 0.97 12.34 -13.89
CA ASN A 46 2.23 12.89 -13.40
C ASN A 46 2.95 11.90 -12.46
N PRO A 47 3.74 10.97 -12.99
CA PRO A 47 4.44 9.95 -12.20
C PRO A 47 5.52 10.48 -11.27
N LEU A 48 5.83 11.78 -11.32
CA LEU A 48 6.83 12.42 -10.44
C LEU A 48 6.24 12.88 -9.11
N SER A 49 4.93 12.91 -8.95
CA SER A 49 4.29 13.21 -7.68
C SER A 49 4.53 12.08 -6.69
N ARG A 50 5.51 12.27 -5.81
CA ARG A 50 5.95 11.25 -4.83
C ARG A 50 5.57 11.58 -3.39
N ASP A 51 4.92 12.70 -3.16
CA ASP A 51 4.66 13.25 -1.83
C ASP A 51 3.76 12.36 -0.97
N LEU A 52 2.96 11.51 -1.63
CA LEU A 52 2.04 10.59 -0.96
C LEU A 52 2.55 9.16 -0.87
N LEU A 53 3.79 8.91 -1.31
CA LEU A 53 4.41 7.60 -1.18
C LEU A 53 4.75 7.32 0.29
N GLN A 54 4.28 6.19 0.75
CA GLN A 54 4.55 5.69 2.09
C GLN A 54 5.53 4.54 2.03
N ARG A 55 6.26 4.36 3.12
CA ARG A 55 7.22 3.28 3.27
C ARG A 55 6.75 2.32 4.35
N TYR A 56 6.76 1.03 4.02
CA TYR A 56 6.50 -0.07 4.93
C TYR A 56 7.74 -0.94 5.05
N VAL A 57 8.11 -1.33 6.27
CA VAL A 57 9.26 -2.21 6.53
C VAL A 57 8.77 -3.41 7.29
N ASP A 58 9.18 -4.61 6.86
CA ASP A 58 8.83 -5.86 7.53
C ASP A 58 10.02 -6.80 7.65
N GLU A 59 9.93 -7.74 8.57
CA GLU A 59 10.88 -8.83 8.75
C GLU A 59 10.59 -9.94 7.73
N LEU A 60 11.65 -10.55 7.24
CA LEU A 60 11.57 -11.69 6.34
C LEU A 60 11.74 -12.99 7.08
N ILE A 61 10.87 -13.93 6.82
CA ILE A 61 10.94 -15.30 7.34
C ILE A 61 11.15 -16.27 6.18
N LYS A 62 11.83 -17.40 6.45
CA LYS A 62 11.91 -18.50 5.51
C LYS A 62 10.55 -19.17 5.39
N VAL A 63 10.21 -19.54 4.17
CA VAL A 63 8.99 -20.28 3.87
C VAL A 63 9.32 -21.75 3.80
N ASP A 64 8.51 -22.57 4.48
CA ASP A 64 8.61 -24.01 4.36
C ASP A 64 8.23 -24.47 2.94
N GLU A 65 8.76 -25.61 2.50
CA GLU A 65 8.59 -26.11 1.13
C GLU A 65 7.12 -26.26 0.71
N LEU A 66 6.23 -26.53 1.66
CA LEU A 66 4.79 -26.68 1.43
C LEU A 66 4.09 -25.35 1.08
N ASP A 67 4.58 -24.24 1.61
CA ASP A 67 4.02 -22.90 1.36
C ASP A 67 4.68 -22.20 0.16
N SER A 68 5.76 -22.75 -0.36
CA SER A 68 6.45 -22.20 -1.51
C SER A 68 5.76 -22.66 -2.81
N VAL A 69 5.09 -21.76 -3.49
CA VAL A 69 4.47 -22.00 -4.80
C VAL A 69 5.51 -22.36 -5.88
N CYS A 70 6.79 -22.19 -5.59
CA CYS A 70 7.87 -22.42 -6.55
C CYS A 70 9.17 -22.79 -5.87
N VAL A 71 9.46 -24.08 -5.86
CA VAL A 71 10.80 -24.59 -5.48
C VAL A 71 11.67 -24.57 -6.73
N THR A 72 12.42 -23.51 -6.90
CA THR A 72 13.55 -23.52 -7.84
C THR A 72 14.77 -24.06 -7.09
N ALA A 73 15.32 -25.16 -7.56
CA ALA A 73 16.50 -25.78 -6.95
C ALA A 73 17.61 -24.73 -6.72
N GLY A 74 18.04 -24.56 -5.48
CA GLY A 74 19.14 -23.68 -5.08
C GLY A 74 18.79 -22.22 -4.78
N CYS A 75 17.50 -21.83 -4.73
CA CYS A 75 17.06 -20.52 -4.24
C CYS A 75 16.31 -20.68 -2.92
N GLU A 76 16.56 -19.77 -1.98
CA GLU A 76 15.73 -19.65 -0.79
C GLU A 76 14.52 -18.76 -1.11
N VAL A 77 13.33 -19.20 -0.70
CA VAL A 77 12.12 -18.39 -0.76
C VAL A 77 11.92 -17.78 0.63
N LEU A 78 11.87 -16.46 0.67
CA LEU A 78 11.57 -15.68 1.86
C LEU A 78 10.18 -15.07 1.70
N ARG A 79 9.49 -14.85 2.81
CA ARG A 79 8.18 -14.18 2.83
C ARG A 79 8.19 -13.07 3.88
N THR A 80 7.40 -12.02 3.67
CA THR A 80 7.10 -11.07 4.74
C THR A 80 6.46 -11.80 5.92
N LYS A 81 6.86 -11.44 7.13
CA LYS A 81 6.34 -12.03 8.38
C LYS A 81 4.88 -11.67 8.56
N ASN A 82 4.55 -10.40 8.33
CA ASN A 82 3.21 -9.87 8.44
C ASN A 82 2.58 -9.71 7.05
N LYS A 83 1.25 -9.61 7.02
CA LYS A 83 0.53 -9.22 5.80
C LYS A 83 0.89 -7.79 5.43
N VAL A 84 1.22 -7.59 4.17
CA VAL A 84 1.46 -6.26 3.62
C VAL A 84 0.12 -5.55 3.47
N PRO A 85 0.00 -4.33 3.98
CA PRO A 85 -1.23 -3.55 3.84
C PRO A 85 -1.61 -3.37 2.37
N LYS A 86 -2.91 -3.36 2.09
CA LYS A 86 -3.44 -3.30 0.72
C LYS A 86 -2.95 -2.06 -0.03
N PRO A 87 -2.22 -2.23 -1.15
CA PRO A 87 -1.73 -1.10 -1.94
C PRO A 87 -2.78 -0.58 -2.91
N VAL A 88 -2.65 0.69 -3.27
CA VAL A 88 -3.29 1.27 -4.44
C VAL A 88 -2.44 0.94 -5.67
N ARG A 89 -3.02 0.29 -6.67
CA ARG A 89 -2.31 -0.04 -7.92
C ARG A 89 -1.99 1.23 -8.70
N LEU A 90 -0.70 1.47 -8.96
CA LEU A 90 -0.19 2.64 -9.68
C LEU A 90 0.44 2.18 -11.01
N LYS A 91 -0.04 2.69 -12.15
CA LYS A 91 0.49 2.34 -13.49
C LYS A 91 0.64 0.83 -13.74
N GLY A 92 -0.29 0.03 -13.25
CA GLY A 92 -0.22 -1.42 -13.43
C GLY A 92 0.65 -2.16 -12.40
N SER A 93 1.51 -1.47 -11.64
CA SER A 93 2.26 -2.06 -10.53
C SER A 93 1.55 -1.87 -9.19
N LEU A 94 1.69 -2.85 -8.30
CA LEU A 94 1.13 -2.77 -6.94
C LEU A 94 1.97 -1.86 -6.03
N PHE A 95 3.28 -1.86 -6.22
CA PHE A 95 4.21 -1.11 -5.39
C PHE A 95 5.12 -0.26 -6.27
N PHE A 96 5.45 0.92 -5.79
CA PHE A 96 6.41 1.78 -6.46
C PHE A 96 7.83 1.22 -6.41
N ARG A 97 8.18 0.63 -5.26
CA ARG A 97 9.49 0.02 -5.04
C ARG A 97 9.42 -1.08 -3.99
N VAL A 98 10.04 -2.19 -4.28
CA VAL A 98 10.29 -3.29 -3.32
C VAL A 98 11.80 -3.54 -3.31
N GLY A 99 12.40 -3.65 -2.12
CA GLY A 99 13.84 -3.84 -2.02
C GLY A 99 14.35 -3.89 -0.59
N THR A 100 15.64 -3.70 -0.43
CA THR A 100 16.27 -3.64 0.89
C THR A 100 15.90 -2.36 1.62
N VAL A 101 16.05 -2.36 2.94
CA VAL A 101 15.83 -1.17 3.78
C VAL A 101 16.72 0.01 3.36
N ARG A 102 17.89 -0.26 2.81
CA ARG A 102 18.81 0.76 2.30
C ARG A 102 18.36 1.23 0.93
N LEU A 103 17.90 2.49 0.85
CA LEU A 103 17.26 3.05 -0.36
C LEU A 103 18.21 3.21 -1.55
N TYR A 104 19.52 3.27 -1.35
CA TYR A 104 20.51 3.36 -2.43
C TYR A 104 20.70 2.02 -3.16
N ASN A 105 20.30 0.90 -2.59
CA ASN A 105 20.34 -0.37 -3.29
C ASN A 105 19.27 -0.39 -4.40
N PRO A 106 19.52 -1.08 -5.52
CA PRO A 106 18.54 -1.19 -6.59
C PRO A 106 17.24 -1.86 -6.08
N ALA A 107 16.12 -1.47 -6.66
CA ALA A 107 14.85 -2.16 -6.46
C ALA A 107 14.93 -3.60 -6.97
N TRP A 108 14.22 -4.49 -6.32
CA TRP A 108 14.06 -5.85 -6.78
C TRP A 108 13.02 -5.91 -7.90
N LYS A 109 13.16 -6.88 -8.77
CA LYS A 109 12.29 -7.02 -9.94
C LYS A 109 11.02 -7.79 -9.58
N GLU A 110 9.87 -7.25 -9.96
CA GLU A 110 8.62 -7.97 -9.92
C GLU A 110 8.61 -9.07 -10.98
N VAL A 111 8.08 -10.23 -10.64
CA VAL A 111 7.98 -11.36 -11.56
C VAL A 111 6.59 -11.97 -11.46
N ASP A 112 6.01 -12.30 -12.59
CA ASP A 112 4.76 -13.01 -12.66
C ASP A 112 4.93 -14.48 -12.27
N LEU A 113 3.95 -15.05 -11.57
CA LEU A 113 3.97 -16.46 -11.15
C LEU A 113 4.18 -17.41 -12.34
N GLY A 114 3.62 -17.07 -13.51
CA GLY A 114 3.80 -17.85 -14.74
C GLY A 114 5.25 -17.83 -15.27
N GLU A 115 5.99 -16.77 -15.01
CA GLU A 115 7.36 -16.60 -15.47
C GLU A 115 8.40 -17.21 -14.51
N LEU A 116 8.05 -17.50 -13.27
CA LEU A 116 8.97 -18.01 -12.25
C LEU A 116 9.71 -19.26 -12.69
N LYS A 117 9.02 -20.19 -13.36
CA LYS A 117 9.60 -21.44 -13.85
C LYS A 117 10.71 -21.24 -14.89
N TYR A 118 10.68 -20.10 -15.61
CA TYR A 118 11.67 -19.79 -16.65
C TYR A 118 12.87 -19.02 -16.12
N GLN A 119 12.78 -18.41 -14.94
CA GLN A 119 13.88 -17.61 -14.37
C GLN A 119 15.16 -18.41 -14.14
N LYS A 120 15.05 -19.70 -13.84
CA LYS A 120 16.21 -20.58 -13.68
C LYS A 120 17.05 -20.75 -14.96
N TYR A 121 16.45 -20.55 -16.12
CA TYR A 121 17.12 -20.67 -17.43
C TYR A 121 17.75 -19.36 -17.89
N ASN A 122 17.44 -18.24 -17.22
CA ASN A 122 17.99 -16.95 -17.57
C ASN A 122 19.43 -16.80 -17.06
N LYS A 123 20.39 -17.03 -17.96
CA LYS A 123 21.82 -17.04 -17.66
C LYS A 123 22.33 -15.72 -17.05
N PHE A 124 21.76 -14.59 -17.43
CA PHE A 124 22.20 -13.26 -17.01
C PHE A 124 21.49 -12.74 -15.76
N THR A 125 20.26 -13.15 -15.51
CA THR A 125 19.41 -12.64 -14.38
C THR A 125 19.35 -13.59 -13.20
N SER A 126 20.01 -14.75 -13.27
CA SER A 126 19.99 -15.77 -12.20
C SER A 126 20.54 -15.30 -10.85
N LYS A 127 21.25 -14.15 -10.82
CA LYS A 127 21.78 -13.53 -9.58
C LYS A 127 20.91 -12.40 -9.06
N GLU A 128 19.87 -12.02 -9.78
CA GLU A 128 18.94 -10.97 -9.37
C GLU A 128 18.01 -11.49 -8.27
N THR A 129 17.45 -10.57 -7.51
CA THR A 129 16.44 -10.85 -6.51
C THR A 129 15.09 -10.52 -7.12
N PHE A 130 14.18 -11.47 -7.09
CA PHE A 130 12.83 -11.33 -7.62
C PHE A 130 11.82 -11.36 -6.49
N TRP A 131 10.68 -10.72 -6.70
CA TRP A 131 9.57 -10.78 -5.78
C TRP A 131 8.25 -10.94 -6.52
N TYR A 132 7.27 -11.52 -5.82
CA TYR A 132 5.88 -11.59 -6.25
C TYR A 132 4.95 -11.40 -5.06
N TYR A 133 3.71 -11.02 -5.32
CA TYR A 133 2.71 -10.74 -4.31
C TYR A 133 1.54 -11.71 -4.43
N ILE A 134 1.21 -12.40 -3.34
CA ILE A 134 0.08 -13.32 -3.26
C ILE A 134 -0.46 -13.37 -1.83
N ASN A 135 -1.78 -13.42 -1.67
CA ASN A 135 -2.48 -13.54 -0.39
C ASN A 135 -2.04 -12.49 0.66
N ASP A 136 -1.82 -11.26 0.21
CA ASP A 136 -1.33 -10.15 1.03
C ASP A 136 0.11 -10.31 1.57
N TYR A 137 0.88 -11.25 1.03
CA TYR A 137 2.30 -11.40 1.37
C TYR A 137 3.19 -11.14 0.15
N ILE A 138 4.38 -10.60 0.41
CA ILE A 138 5.43 -10.53 -0.60
C ILE A 138 6.39 -11.71 -0.38
N TYR A 139 6.57 -12.47 -1.43
CA TYR A 139 7.51 -13.57 -1.52
C TYR A 139 8.74 -13.11 -2.30
N ILE A 140 9.91 -13.51 -1.85
CA ILE A 140 11.19 -13.11 -2.42
C ILE A 140 11.98 -14.36 -2.77
N ILE A 141 12.43 -14.41 -4.02
CA ILE A 141 13.30 -15.45 -4.53
C ILE A 141 14.69 -14.87 -4.62
N THR A 142 15.61 -15.42 -3.82
CA THR A 142 16.96 -14.88 -3.73
C THR A 142 17.97 -15.95 -3.32
N LYS A 143 19.24 -15.71 -3.69
CA LYS A 143 20.39 -16.44 -3.15
C LYS A 143 21.08 -15.70 -2.01
N LYS A 144 20.59 -14.49 -1.69
CA LYS A 144 21.18 -13.62 -0.66
C LYS A 144 20.33 -13.70 0.62
N LYS A 145 20.97 -13.62 1.77
CA LYS A 145 20.27 -13.54 3.03
C LYS A 145 19.85 -12.10 3.32
N PHE A 146 18.55 -11.89 3.44
CA PHE A 146 17.99 -10.63 3.86
C PHE A 146 17.18 -10.86 5.14
N LYS A 147 17.25 -9.90 6.08
CA LYS A 147 16.46 -9.94 7.31
C LYS A 147 15.22 -9.08 7.20
N TYR A 148 15.31 -7.98 6.50
CA TYR A 148 14.24 -7.00 6.37
C TYR A 148 14.01 -6.62 4.91
N ILE A 149 12.76 -6.29 4.60
CA ILE A 149 12.30 -5.73 3.33
C ILE A 149 11.78 -4.32 3.53
N SER A 150 11.95 -3.48 2.54
CA SER A 150 11.34 -2.15 2.46
C SER A 150 10.46 -2.08 1.22
N ILE A 151 9.22 -1.74 1.43
CA ILE A 151 8.20 -1.60 0.40
C ILE A 151 7.78 -0.13 0.37
N THR A 152 7.78 0.47 -0.80
CA THR A 152 7.32 1.85 -1.00
C THR A 152 6.13 1.83 -1.94
N GLY A 153 5.05 2.48 -1.55
CA GLY A 153 3.82 2.51 -2.32
C GLY A 153 2.81 3.49 -1.74
N VAL A 154 1.58 3.40 -2.21
CA VAL A 154 0.46 4.14 -1.65
C VAL A 154 -0.49 3.14 -1.02
N GLY A 155 -0.74 3.26 0.27
CA GLY A 155 -1.70 2.44 0.97
C GLY A 155 -3.15 2.83 0.66
N LEU A 156 -4.03 1.84 0.54
CA LEU A 156 -5.47 2.08 0.50
C LEU A 156 -5.92 2.73 1.80
N ASP A 157 -5.48 2.20 2.93
CA ASP A 157 -5.54 2.83 4.23
C ASP A 157 -4.13 3.31 4.63
N PRO A 158 -3.90 4.64 4.66
CA PRO A 158 -2.58 5.18 5.00
C PRO A 158 -2.09 4.77 6.38
N LYS A 159 -3.00 4.48 7.31
CA LYS A 159 -2.66 4.13 8.69
C LYS A 159 -1.97 2.79 8.79
N GLU A 160 -2.37 1.82 7.96
CA GLU A 160 -1.77 0.49 7.93
C GLU A 160 -0.33 0.53 7.42
N TRP A 161 0.06 1.62 6.72
CA TRP A 161 1.41 1.80 6.17
C TRP A 161 2.35 2.56 7.11
N HIS A 162 1.92 2.92 8.30
CA HIS A 162 2.80 3.57 9.26
C HIS A 162 3.74 2.58 9.94
N ASP A 163 5.04 2.87 9.91
CA ASP A 163 6.13 2.07 10.50
C ASP A 163 5.98 1.84 12.02
N LYS A 164 5.11 2.57 12.67
CA LYS A 164 4.89 2.50 14.11
C LYS A 164 4.33 1.16 14.60
N CYS A 165 3.73 0.39 13.70
CA CYS A 165 3.08 -0.87 14.09
C CYS A 165 4.05 -2.04 14.31
N ILE A 166 5.33 -1.93 13.94
CA ILE A 166 6.28 -3.05 14.08
C ILE A 166 6.75 -3.22 15.53
N ASN A 167 6.81 -2.13 16.30
CA ASN A 167 7.36 -2.16 17.67
C ASN A 167 6.59 -1.32 18.71
N SER A 168 5.45 -0.75 18.39
CA SER A 168 4.68 0.06 19.35
C SER A 168 3.21 -0.33 19.40
N THR A 169 2.70 -0.43 20.61
CA THR A 169 1.27 -0.61 20.93
C THR A 169 0.42 0.63 20.58
N ALA A 170 1.01 1.68 20.04
CA ALA A 170 0.31 2.89 19.63
C ALA A 170 -0.25 2.70 18.22
N CYS A 171 -1.49 2.21 18.15
CA CYS A 171 -2.27 2.23 16.92
C CYS A 171 -2.50 3.68 16.49
N VAL A 172 -2.32 3.98 15.20
CA VAL A 172 -2.67 5.27 14.62
C VAL A 172 -4.18 5.48 14.73
N SER A 173 -4.59 6.52 15.45
CA SER A 173 -5.99 6.86 15.67
C SER A 173 -6.59 7.57 14.43
N ASP A 174 -7.94 7.64 14.36
CA ASP A 174 -8.63 8.49 13.38
C ASP A 174 -8.46 9.99 13.67
N ASP A 175 -7.93 10.33 14.84
CA ASP A 175 -7.61 11.70 15.24
C ASP A 175 -6.18 12.10 14.87
N ASP A 176 -5.34 11.14 14.47
CA ASP A 176 -4.01 11.46 13.96
C ASP A 176 -4.10 12.08 12.56
N GLU A 177 -3.06 12.81 12.19
CA GLU A 177 -2.94 13.48 10.91
C GLU A 177 -3.13 12.49 9.74
N PHE A 178 -4.10 12.78 8.87
CA PHE A 178 -4.40 11.96 7.71
C PHE A 178 -3.60 12.45 6.49
N PRO A 179 -2.77 11.60 5.86
CA PRO A 179 -1.89 12.01 4.76
C PRO A 179 -2.70 12.24 3.48
N ILE A 180 -3.16 13.47 3.33
CA ILE A 180 -3.90 13.95 2.18
C ILE A 180 -3.42 15.36 1.79
N ALA A 181 -3.16 15.61 0.53
CA ALA A 181 -2.84 16.94 0.07
C ALA A 181 -4.10 17.83 0.09
N PRO A 182 -3.99 19.13 0.37
CA PRO A 182 -5.15 20.03 0.48
C PRO A 182 -6.01 20.10 -0.78
N ASP A 183 -5.41 20.03 -1.96
CA ASP A 183 -6.07 20.01 -3.25
C ASP A 183 -6.93 18.76 -3.46
N TYR A 184 -6.46 17.60 -2.95
CA TYR A 184 -7.27 16.37 -2.96
C TYR A 184 -8.48 16.47 -2.04
N LEU A 185 -8.35 17.14 -0.91
CA LEU A 185 -9.46 17.28 0.03
C LEU A 185 -10.65 17.98 -0.64
N ALA A 186 -10.42 19.10 -1.33
CA ALA A 186 -11.47 19.82 -2.05
C ALA A 186 -12.14 18.95 -3.13
N ARG A 187 -11.34 18.22 -3.90
CA ARG A 187 -11.83 17.29 -4.94
C ARG A 187 -12.65 16.14 -4.35
N ILE A 188 -12.23 15.58 -3.22
CA ILE A 188 -12.92 14.50 -2.51
C ILE A 188 -14.28 14.99 -2.03
N LEU A 189 -14.34 16.15 -1.37
CA LEU A 189 -15.60 16.74 -0.89
C LEU A 189 -16.58 17.01 -2.02
N MET A 190 -16.11 17.52 -3.16
CA MET A 190 -16.93 17.69 -4.35
C MET A 190 -17.41 16.35 -4.92
N GLY A 191 -16.52 15.36 -5.02
CA GLY A 191 -16.86 14.01 -5.50
C GLY A 191 -17.92 13.34 -4.64
N MET A 192 -17.84 13.46 -3.32
CA MET A 192 -18.82 12.92 -2.39
C MET A 192 -20.18 13.64 -2.50
N LYS A 193 -20.20 14.96 -2.71
CA LYS A 193 -21.46 15.71 -2.91
C LYS A 193 -22.17 15.32 -4.19
N ASN A 194 -21.42 15.04 -5.26
CA ASN A 194 -21.99 14.79 -6.59
C ASN A 194 -22.35 13.31 -6.84
N SER A 195 -21.96 12.38 -5.98
CA SER A 195 -22.14 10.95 -6.23
C SER A 195 -23.21 10.30 -5.34
N GLU A 196 -22.76 9.55 -4.35
CA GLU A 196 -23.66 8.66 -3.59
C GLU A 196 -24.33 9.34 -2.38
N LEU A 197 -23.75 10.42 -1.87
CA LEU A 197 -24.28 11.14 -0.72
C LEU A 197 -25.32 12.21 -1.12
N ALA A 198 -25.36 12.58 -2.40
CA ALA A 198 -26.37 13.51 -2.94
C ALA A 198 -27.79 12.89 -3.02
N ILE A 199 -27.91 11.57 -2.93
CA ILE A 199 -29.18 10.85 -3.08
C ILE A 199 -29.98 10.79 -1.75
N GLN A 200 -29.43 11.29 -0.65
CA GLN A 200 -30.05 11.21 0.68
C GLN A 200 -30.36 12.57 1.33
N VAL A 201 -30.43 13.63 0.53
CA VAL A 201 -30.91 14.96 0.96
C VAL A 201 -32.34 15.15 0.54
#